data_cc456bbb2d7ea1e952d187a33807a195
#
_entry.id   cc456bbb2d7ea1e952d187a33807a195
#
_cell.length_a   1.000
_cell.length_b   1.000
_cell.length_c   1.000
_cell.angle_alpha   90.00
_cell.angle_beta   90.00
_cell.angle_gamma   90.00
#
_symmetry.space_group_name_H-M   'P 1'
#
loop_
_entity.id
_entity.type
_entity.pdbx_description
1 polymer ?
#
loop_
_entity_poly.entity_id
_entity_poly.type
_entity_poly.pdbx_seq_one_letter_code
_entity_poly.pdbx_strand_id
1 'polypeptide(L)'
;DITTRTIRFYEEAGMMTPERDGQTRIYTDQDRVKLKLILRGKRLGFSLAESRDLISMYGSNADNIKQLNALHEKIKQQREALEQQKADIEVMENELDAAEDRCLAAIKELTEA
;
A
#
# COMPACT_ATOMS: atom_id res chain seq x y z
N ASP A 1 15.20 -6.29 1.58
CA ASP A 1 16.35 -5.51 1.09
C ASP A 1 15.93 -4.42 0.16
N ILE A 2 16.56 -3.26 0.33
CA ILE A 2 16.28 -2.08 -0.43
C ILE A 2 17.48 -1.72 -1.28
N THR A 3 17.23 -1.45 -2.55
CA THR A 3 18.29 -1.01 -3.45
C THR A 3 18.52 0.50 -3.33
N THR A 4 19.70 0.94 -3.72
CA THR A 4 20.04 2.36 -3.80
C THR A 4 19.08 3.10 -4.73
N ARG A 5 18.64 2.44 -5.80
CA ARG A 5 17.65 3.00 -6.73
C ARG A 5 16.33 3.32 -6.03
N THR A 6 15.86 2.43 -5.17
CA THR A 6 14.62 2.63 -4.41
C THR A 6 14.73 3.83 -3.48
N ILE A 7 15.85 3.95 -2.77
CA ILE A 7 16.11 5.08 -1.88
C ILE A 7 16.12 6.39 -2.66
N ARG A 8 16.78 6.42 -3.83
CA ARG A 8 16.82 7.60 -4.69
C ARG A 8 15.44 7.98 -5.20
N PHE A 9 14.62 6.98 -5.50
CA PHE A 9 13.25 7.22 -5.92
C PHE A 9 12.48 8.01 -4.85
N TYR A 10 12.58 7.60 -3.59
CA TYR A 10 11.90 8.30 -2.51
C TYR A 10 12.49 9.68 -2.25
N GLU A 11 13.78 9.84 -2.45
CA GLU A 11 14.44 11.14 -2.37
C GLU A 11 13.90 12.10 -3.45
N GLU A 12 13.79 11.63 -4.67
CA GLU A 12 13.24 12.42 -5.78
C GLU A 12 11.77 12.76 -5.58
N ALA A 13 11.04 11.88 -4.92
CA ALA A 13 9.63 12.10 -4.59
C ALA A 13 9.45 13.09 -3.42
N GLY A 14 10.55 13.59 -2.84
CA GLY A 14 10.50 14.54 -1.75
C GLY A 14 10.19 13.93 -0.39
N MET A 15 10.30 12.62 -0.28
CA MET A 15 9.99 11.90 0.96
C MET A 15 11.19 11.75 1.88
N MET A 16 12.38 11.89 1.34
CA MET A 16 13.64 11.83 2.07
C MET A 16 14.54 12.93 1.57
N THR A 17 15.27 13.58 2.50
CA THR A 17 16.22 14.64 2.16
C THR A 17 17.51 14.38 2.95
N PRO A 18 18.34 13.41 2.51
CA PRO A 18 19.59 13.13 3.22
C PRO A 18 20.55 14.29 3.09
N GLU A 19 21.36 14.48 4.13
CA GLU A 19 22.44 15.45 4.10
C GLU A 19 23.50 14.97 3.11
N ARG A 20 24.28 15.92 2.59
CA ARG A 20 25.35 15.61 1.65
C ARG A 20 26.67 16.18 2.12
N ASP A 21 27.71 15.37 2.00
CA ASP A 21 29.10 15.79 2.16
C ASP A 21 29.70 15.70 0.76
N GLY A 22 29.71 16.86 0.05
CA GLY A 22 30.05 16.88 -1.35
C GLY A 22 29.00 16.13 -2.15
N GLN A 23 29.41 15.04 -2.83
CA GLN A 23 28.49 14.18 -3.59
C GLN A 23 28.03 12.96 -2.80
N THR A 24 28.55 12.79 -1.58
CA THR A 24 28.21 11.65 -0.74
C THR A 24 26.95 11.94 0.06
N ARG A 25 25.98 11.01 0.00
CA ARG A 25 24.75 11.09 0.79
C ARG A 25 25.02 10.57 2.19
N ILE A 26 24.57 11.33 3.19
CA ILE A 26 24.68 10.95 4.59
C ILE A 26 23.26 10.73 5.12
N TYR A 27 22.97 9.53 5.57
CA TYR A 27 21.66 9.16 6.10
C TYR A 27 21.68 9.18 7.61
N THR A 28 20.71 9.88 8.20
CA THR A 28 20.55 9.98 9.64
C THR A 28 19.61 8.89 10.16
N ASP A 29 19.53 8.75 11.48
CA ASP A 29 18.56 7.85 12.11
C ASP A 29 17.13 8.26 11.75
N GLN A 30 16.88 9.55 11.59
CA GLN A 30 15.61 10.09 11.19
C GLN A 30 15.24 9.62 9.76
N ASP A 31 16.22 9.59 8.86
CA ASP A 31 16.03 9.07 7.51
C ASP A 31 15.67 7.58 7.54
N ARG A 32 16.28 6.82 8.44
CA ARG A 32 15.96 5.39 8.61
C ARG A 32 14.53 5.18 9.07
N VAL A 33 14.07 6.01 10.01
CA VAL A 33 12.69 5.93 10.50
C VAL A 33 11.72 6.25 9.38
N LYS A 34 11.99 7.30 8.61
CA LYS A 34 11.16 7.67 7.45
C LYS A 34 11.09 6.54 6.45
N LEU A 35 12.22 5.90 6.14
CA LEU A 35 12.26 4.78 5.22
C LEU A 35 11.43 3.60 5.71
N LYS A 36 11.50 3.27 7.00
CA LYS A 36 10.68 2.21 7.59
C LYS A 36 9.20 2.50 7.46
N LEU A 37 8.80 3.76 7.67
CA LEU A 37 7.40 4.18 7.52
C LEU A 37 6.93 4.07 6.09
N ILE A 38 7.77 4.46 5.13
CA ILE A 38 7.47 4.35 3.69
C ILE A 38 7.23 2.88 3.32
N LEU A 39 8.13 2.00 3.72
CA LEU A 39 8.07 0.58 3.38
C LEU A 39 6.86 -0.10 4.03
N ARG A 40 6.56 0.27 5.27
CA ARG A 40 5.39 -0.26 5.97
C ARG A 40 4.11 0.16 5.26
N GLY A 41 4.02 1.43 4.89
CA GLY A 41 2.86 1.95 4.15
C GLY A 41 2.67 1.24 2.82
N LYS A 42 3.77 1.01 2.09
CA LYS A 42 3.71 0.29 0.82
C LYS A 42 3.15 -1.13 1.01
N ARG A 43 3.59 -1.84 2.05
CA ARG A 43 3.08 -3.19 2.33
C ARG A 43 1.60 -3.20 2.69
N LEU A 44 1.13 -2.13 3.32
CA LEU A 44 -0.27 -2.00 3.72
C LEU A 44 -1.16 -1.47 2.58
N GLY A 45 -0.58 -1.19 1.42
CA GLY A 45 -1.34 -0.74 0.26
C GLY A 45 -1.60 0.77 0.22
N PHE A 46 -0.84 1.56 0.97
CA PHE A 46 -0.97 3.01 0.94
C PHE A 46 -0.34 3.57 -0.34
N SER A 47 -0.94 4.61 -0.88
CA SER A 47 -0.38 5.32 -2.03
C SER A 47 0.86 6.11 -1.60
N LEU A 48 1.66 6.52 -2.59
CA LEU A 48 2.83 7.35 -2.36
C LEU A 48 2.43 8.68 -1.69
N ALA A 49 1.33 9.28 -2.13
CA ALA A 49 0.83 10.52 -1.55
C ALA A 49 0.43 10.35 -0.09
N GLU A 50 -0.24 9.24 0.24
CA GLU A 50 -0.65 8.94 1.62
C GLU A 50 0.58 8.73 2.51
N SER A 51 1.58 8.03 2.01
CA SER A 51 2.85 7.82 2.74
C SER A 51 3.59 9.14 2.96
N ARG A 52 3.58 10.01 1.96
CA ARG A 52 4.21 11.34 2.06
C ARG A 52 3.54 12.17 3.15
N ASP A 53 2.22 12.17 3.20
CA ASP A 53 1.46 12.92 4.21
C ASP A 53 1.80 12.43 5.61
N LEU A 54 1.90 11.13 5.80
CA LEU A 54 2.24 10.54 7.09
C LEU A 54 3.66 10.91 7.53
N ILE A 55 4.61 10.89 6.60
CA ILE A 55 6.01 11.24 6.87
C ILE A 55 6.13 12.72 7.22
N SER A 56 5.38 13.59 6.57
CA SER A 56 5.43 15.04 6.81
C SER A 56 5.02 15.40 8.23
N MET A 57 4.30 14.53 8.91
CA MET A 57 3.88 14.74 10.30
C MET A 57 4.89 14.24 11.31
N TYR A 58 5.98 13.59 10.87
CA TYR A 58 7.01 13.07 11.75
C TYR A 58 7.87 14.20 12.30
N GLY A 59 8.00 14.27 13.61
CA GLY A 59 8.79 15.34 14.26
C GLY A 59 8.72 15.26 15.78
N SER A 60 8.14 16.28 16.44
CA SER A 60 8.01 16.34 17.89
C SER A 60 7.04 15.28 18.42
N ASN A 61 7.00 15.10 19.74
CA ASN A 61 6.06 14.14 20.38
C ASN A 61 4.60 14.47 20.04
N ALA A 62 4.24 15.75 19.99
CA ALA A 62 2.88 16.15 19.62
C ALA A 62 2.59 15.78 18.16
N ASP A 63 3.56 15.98 17.29
CA ASP A 63 3.45 15.61 15.87
C ASP A 63 3.41 14.10 15.72
N ASN A 64 4.13 13.36 16.59
CA ASN A 64 4.11 11.88 16.56
C ASN A 64 2.73 11.33 16.93
N ILE A 65 2.05 11.93 17.92
CA ILE A 65 0.70 11.54 18.28
C ILE A 65 -0.24 11.82 17.10
N LYS A 66 -0.11 12.98 16.48
CA LYS A 66 -0.90 13.36 15.31
C LYS A 66 -0.65 12.39 14.16
N GLN A 67 0.61 12.02 13.94
CA GLN A 67 0.99 11.05 12.92
C GLN A 67 0.37 9.68 13.19
N LEU A 68 0.42 9.22 14.44
CA LEU A 68 -0.15 7.92 14.82
C LEU A 68 -1.66 7.89 14.62
N ASN A 69 -2.33 8.98 14.95
CA ASN A 69 -3.79 9.08 14.74
C ASN A 69 -4.12 9.08 13.24
N ALA A 70 -3.32 9.79 12.44
CA ALA A 70 -3.51 9.82 10.99
C ALA A 70 -3.25 8.44 10.39
N LEU A 71 -2.22 7.76 10.87
CA LEU A 71 -1.91 6.38 10.43
C LEU A 71 -3.05 5.43 10.80
N HIS A 72 -3.58 5.54 12.00
CA HIS A 72 -4.72 4.73 12.45
C HIS A 72 -5.91 4.92 11.53
N GLU A 73 -6.21 6.16 11.17
CA GLU A 73 -7.32 6.46 10.27
C GLU A 73 -7.09 5.85 8.87
N LYS A 74 -5.86 5.94 8.36
CA LYS A 74 -5.51 5.33 7.08
C LYS A 74 -5.62 3.81 7.11
N ILE A 75 -5.20 3.19 8.19
CA ILE A 75 -5.34 1.74 8.39
C ILE A 75 -6.81 1.33 8.36
N LYS A 76 -7.64 2.10 9.06
CA LYS A 76 -9.08 1.85 9.11
C LYS A 76 -9.71 1.93 7.72
N GLN A 77 -9.38 2.99 6.96
CA GLN A 77 -9.87 3.16 5.60
C GLN A 77 -9.42 2.02 4.69
N GLN A 78 -8.17 1.61 4.80
CA GLN A 78 -7.63 0.51 3.99
C GLN A 78 -8.31 -0.81 4.33
N ARG A 79 -8.60 -1.05 5.61
CA ARG A 79 -9.31 -2.25 6.05
C ARG A 79 -10.71 -2.29 5.47
N GLU A 80 -11.42 -1.15 5.49
CA GLU A 80 -12.76 -1.05 4.91
C GLU A 80 -12.74 -1.34 3.41
N ALA A 81 -11.73 -0.81 2.71
CA ALA A 81 -11.56 -1.08 1.27
C ALA A 81 -11.33 -2.56 1.01
N LEU A 82 -10.51 -3.22 1.83
CA LEU A 82 -10.26 -4.66 1.70
C LEU A 82 -11.52 -5.49 1.94
N GLU A 83 -12.32 -5.11 2.94
CA GLU A 83 -13.59 -5.81 3.20
C GLU A 83 -14.53 -5.69 2.00
N GLN A 84 -14.58 -4.52 1.36
CA GLN A 84 -15.38 -4.33 0.16
C GLN A 84 -14.85 -5.17 -1.00
N GLN A 85 -13.52 -5.23 -1.18
CA GLN A 85 -12.91 -6.05 -2.21
C GLN A 85 -13.21 -7.54 -2.00
N LYS A 86 -13.19 -8.00 -0.76
CA LYS A 86 -13.53 -9.38 -0.43
C LYS A 86 -14.97 -9.69 -0.81
N ALA A 87 -15.89 -8.78 -0.48
CA ALA A 87 -17.30 -8.95 -0.84
C ALA A 87 -17.49 -9.00 -2.35
N ASP A 88 -16.79 -8.13 -3.09
CA ASP A 88 -16.87 -8.10 -4.55
C ASP A 88 -16.33 -9.37 -5.17
N ILE A 89 -15.22 -9.89 -4.62
CA ILE A 89 -14.64 -11.17 -5.09
C ILE A 89 -15.62 -12.31 -4.88
N GLU A 90 -16.27 -12.35 -3.73
CA GLU A 90 -17.24 -13.39 -3.41
C GLU A 90 -18.41 -13.39 -4.40
N VAL A 91 -18.91 -12.21 -4.76
CA VAL A 91 -19.95 -12.06 -5.78
C VAL A 91 -19.46 -12.58 -7.11
N MET A 92 -18.23 -12.23 -7.52
CA MET A 92 -17.66 -12.70 -8.78
C MET A 92 -17.49 -14.21 -8.81
N GLU A 93 -17.05 -14.81 -7.70
CA GLU A 93 -16.91 -16.26 -7.60
C GLU A 93 -18.25 -16.95 -7.79
N ASN A 94 -19.30 -16.43 -7.14
CA ASN A 94 -20.65 -16.98 -7.29
C ASN A 94 -21.17 -16.87 -8.71
N GLU A 95 -20.90 -15.75 -9.38
CA GLU A 95 -21.29 -15.56 -10.77
C GLU A 95 -20.56 -16.52 -11.71
N LEU A 96 -19.27 -16.76 -11.44
CA LEU A 96 -18.47 -17.71 -12.21
C LEU A 96 -18.99 -19.13 -12.04
N ASP A 97 -19.33 -19.52 -10.81
CA ASP A 97 -19.90 -20.85 -10.53
C ASP A 97 -21.19 -21.04 -11.32
N ALA A 98 -22.07 -20.05 -11.31
CA ALA A 98 -23.34 -20.12 -12.04
C ALA A 98 -23.10 -20.18 -13.55
N ALA A 99 -22.15 -19.42 -14.06
CA ALA A 99 -21.80 -19.44 -15.48
C ALA A 99 -21.22 -20.79 -15.88
N GLU A 100 -20.39 -21.39 -15.04
CA GLU A 100 -19.82 -22.71 -15.27
C GLU A 100 -20.92 -23.75 -15.35
N ASP A 101 -21.87 -23.74 -14.42
CA ASP A 101 -22.99 -24.69 -14.40
C ASP A 101 -23.82 -24.60 -15.68
N ARG A 102 -24.09 -23.38 -16.15
CA ARG A 102 -24.82 -23.17 -17.39
C ARG A 102 -24.03 -23.70 -18.59
N CYS A 103 -22.72 -23.45 -18.59
CA CYS A 103 -21.85 -23.91 -19.67
C CYS A 103 -21.79 -25.43 -19.72
N LEU A 104 -21.62 -26.07 -18.57
CA LEU A 104 -21.57 -27.55 -18.50
C LEU A 104 -22.89 -28.18 -18.90
N ALA A 105 -24.03 -27.59 -18.52
CA ALA A 105 -25.35 -28.06 -18.92
C ALA A 105 -25.54 -27.96 -20.43
N ALA A 106 -25.09 -26.86 -21.04
CA ALA A 106 -25.17 -26.68 -22.48
C ALA A 106 -24.30 -27.69 -23.23
N ILE A 107 -23.10 -27.94 -22.75
CA ILE A 107 -22.20 -28.94 -23.33
C ILE A 107 -22.86 -30.32 -23.28
N LYS A 108 -23.44 -30.67 -22.14
CA LYS A 108 -24.11 -31.95 -21.95
C LYS A 108 -25.26 -32.11 -22.93
N GLU A 109 -26.11 -31.10 -23.11
CA GLU A 109 -27.20 -31.12 -24.07
C GLU A 109 -26.70 -31.37 -25.48
N LEU A 110 -25.66 -30.69 -25.89
CA LEU A 110 -25.13 -30.79 -27.25
C LEU A 110 -24.44 -32.11 -27.52
N THR A 111 -23.83 -32.73 -26.50
CA THR A 111 -23.14 -34.00 -26.66
C THR A 111 -24.05 -35.19 -26.55
N GLU A 112 -25.21 -35.05 -25.89
CA GLU A 112 -26.20 -36.12 -25.73
C GLU A 112 -27.31 -36.07 -26.78
N ALA A 113 -27.34 -35.03 -27.58
CA ALA A 113 -28.35 -34.86 -28.62
C ALA A 113 -28.16 -35.83 -29.81
#